data_4046aabb4d7b75cead55aaf6a7d1b99b
#
_entry.id   4046aabb4d7b75cead55aaf6a7d1b99b
#
_cell.length_a   1.000
_cell.length_b   1.000
_cell.length_c   1.000
_cell.angle_alpha   90.00
_cell.angle_beta   90.00
_cell.angle_gamma   90.00
#
_symmetry.space_group_name_H-M   'P 1'
#
loop_
_entity.id
_entity.type
_entity.pdbx_description
1 polymer ?
#
loop_
_entity_poly.entity_id
_entity_poly.type
_entity_poly.pdbx_seq_one_letter_code
_entity_poly.pdbx_strand_id
1 'polypeptide(L)'
;MAHTFKEAARFRDLLWFLITLGIYQSGVSTVVVLAAIYAQEVIGFDTQSLIILIMVVNVTAAVGAFVCGHLQDRMGSVPTLAITLVIWIIAVLAALFATMSLDMWIAGNMIGLAMGASQAVGRALVSKFSPSERAGEFLGLWGLVNRLSAILGPLSYGLINYLSNGNHRTSLLSTLAFFIVGLLLLSKVNESRGKAAAISSGALMDDAG
;
A
#
# COMPACT_ATOMS: atom_id res chain seq x y z
N MET A 1 16.14 27.18 8.31
CA MET A 1 15.04 26.47 8.97
C MET A 1 13.65 27.00 8.60
N ALA A 2 13.36 28.32 8.66
CA ALA A 2 12.04 28.85 8.25
C ALA A 2 11.69 28.63 6.76
N HIS A 3 12.67 28.59 5.88
CA HIS A 3 12.49 28.32 4.45
C HIS A 3 12.08 26.86 4.21
N THR A 4 12.72 25.92 4.90
CA THR A 4 12.43 24.48 4.83
C THR A 4 11.03 24.14 5.36
N PHE A 5 10.56 24.85 6.38
CA PHE A 5 9.19 24.70 6.88
C PHE A 5 8.13 25.24 5.91
N LYS A 6 8.41 26.35 5.20
CA LYS A 6 7.53 26.85 4.15
C LYS A 6 7.49 25.93 2.92
N GLU A 7 8.60 25.33 2.55
CA GLU A 7 8.65 24.32 1.49
C GLU A 7 7.93 23.03 1.89
N ALA A 8 8.13 22.55 3.12
CA ALA A 8 7.40 21.39 3.63
C ALA A 8 5.87 21.63 3.68
N ALA A 9 5.42 22.84 4.02
CA ALA A 9 4.02 23.21 3.97
C ALA A 9 3.44 23.23 2.54
N ARG A 10 4.27 23.52 1.54
CA ARG A 10 3.90 23.51 0.12
C ARG A 10 3.62 22.11 -0.40
N PHE A 11 4.36 21.10 0.10
CA PHE A 11 4.19 19.69 -0.23
C PHE A 11 3.39 18.91 0.83
N ARG A 12 2.52 19.59 1.58
CA ARG A 12 1.74 19.02 2.66
C ARG A 12 0.98 17.75 2.25
N ASP A 13 0.36 17.73 1.07
CA ASP A 13 -0.38 16.58 0.59
C ASP A 13 0.53 15.40 0.25
N LEU A 14 1.72 15.67 -0.29
CA LEU A 14 2.73 14.64 -0.53
C LEU A 14 3.23 14.05 0.79
N LEU A 15 3.50 14.87 1.80
CA LEU A 15 3.93 14.37 3.12
C LEU A 15 2.84 13.52 3.78
N TRP A 16 1.58 13.97 3.77
CA TRP A 16 0.47 13.18 4.28
C TRP A 16 0.31 11.88 3.51
N PHE A 17 0.51 11.91 2.19
CA PHE A 17 0.47 10.71 1.37
C PHE A 17 1.64 9.76 1.71
N LEU A 18 2.87 10.24 1.88
CA LEU A 18 4.01 9.40 2.25
C LEU A 18 3.84 8.75 3.64
N ILE A 19 3.24 9.48 4.61
CA ILE A 19 2.88 8.91 5.92
C ILE A 19 1.81 7.82 5.74
N THR A 20 0.77 8.10 4.98
CA THR A 20 -0.30 7.14 4.66
C THR A 20 0.27 5.90 3.97
N LEU A 21 1.16 6.10 2.99
CA LEU A 21 1.89 5.06 2.29
C LEU A 21 2.66 4.18 3.28
N GLY A 22 3.47 4.79 4.16
CA GLY A 22 4.27 4.06 5.15
C GLY A 22 3.44 3.14 6.01
N ILE A 23 2.26 3.61 6.41
CA ILE A 23 1.35 2.86 7.27
C ILE A 23 0.70 1.70 6.51
N TYR A 24 -0.01 1.97 5.40
CA TYR A 24 -0.69 0.86 4.71
C TYR A 24 0.30 -0.10 4.05
N GLN A 25 1.46 0.37 3.60
CA GLN A 25 2.48 -0.48 3.01
C GLN A 25 3.13 -1.41 4.04
N SER A 26 3.19 -1.02 5.32
CA SER A 26 3.57 -1.93 6.40
C SER A 26 2.57 -3.08 6.53
N GLY A 27 1.27 -2.80 6.42
CA GLY A 27 0.24 -3.83 6.34
C GLY A 27 0.41 -4.75 5.13
N VAL A 28 0.63 -4.18 3.93
CA VAL A 28 0.87 -4.93 2.70
C VAL A 28 2.06 -5.87 2.86
N SER A 29 3.20 -5.37 3.32
CA SER A 29 4.43 -6.17 3.51
C SER A 29 4.23 -7.30 4.51
N THR A 30 3.47 -7.03 5.57
CA THR A 30 3.09 -8.04 6.56
C THR A 30 2.24 -9.15 5.93
N VAL A 31 1.16 -8.79 5.23
CA VAL A 31 0.26 -9.77 4.61
C VAL A 31 1.00 -10.63 3.58
N VAL A 32 1.85 -10.03 2.74
CA VAL A 32 2.61 -10.77 1.72
C VAL A 32 3.52 -11.84 2.35
N VAL A 33 4.22 -11.51 3.45
CA VAL A 33 5.08 -12.47 4.16
C VAL A 33 4.26 -13.56 4.83
N LEU A 34 3.15 -13.19 5.46
CA LEU A 34 2.39 -14.09 6.32
C LEU A 34 1.37 -14.93 5.59
N ALA A 35 0.83 -14.46 4.46
CA ALA A 35 -0.12 -15.25 3.67
C ALA A 35 0.47 -16.59 3.25
N ALA A 36 1.77 -16.62 2.93
CA ALA A 36 2.48 -17.85 2.60
C ALA A 36 2.60 -18.78 3.81
N ILE A 37 3.00 -18.26 4.97
CA ILE A 37 3.13 -19.04 6.22
C ILE A 37 1.74 -19.57 6.64
N TYR A 38 0.71 -18.73 6.60
CA TYR A 38 -0.65 -19.12 6.94
C TYR A 38 -1.19 -20.20 6.02
N ALA A 39 -0.94 -20.11 4.71
CA ALA A 39 -1.35 -21.12 3.74
C ALA A 39 -0.70 -22.48 4.03
N GLN A 40 0.58 -22.50 4.44
CA GLN A 40 1.26 -23.75 4.75
C GLN A 40 0.87 -24.30 6.12
N GLU A 41 0.95 -23.50 7.18
CA GLU A 41 0.83 -23.98 8.56
C GLU A 41 -0.62 -24.18 9.02
N VAL A 42 -1.56 -23.36 8.51
CA VAL A 42 -2.95 -23.40 8.96
C VAL A 42 -3.85 -24.12 7.96
N ILE A 43 -3.66 -23.88 6.66
CA ILE A 43 -4.50 -24.49 5.60
C ILE A 43 -3.90 -25.81 5.09
N GLY A 44 -2.61 -26.03 5.32
CA GLY A 44 -1.92 -27.28 4.95
C GLY A 44 -1.51 -27.33 3.46
N PHE A 45 -1.24 -26.19 2.83
CA PHE A 45 -0.73 -26.17 1.46
C PHE A 45 0.66 -26.83 1.41
N ASP A 46 0.83 -27.74 0.47
CA ASP A 46 2.15 -28.22 0.11
C ASP A 46 2.94 -27.17 -0.68
N THR A 47 4.24 -27.37 -0.81
CA THR A 47 5.13 -26.42 -1.48
C THR A 47 4.71 -26.15 -2.93
N GLN A 48 4.20 -27.16 -3.64
CA GLN A 48 3.76 -27.03 -5.01
C GLN A 48 2.53 -26.11 -5.12
N SER A 49 1.51 -26.35 -4.30
CA SER A 49 0.31 -25.51 -4.23
C SER A 49 0.64 -24.06 -3.85
N LEU A 50 1.60 -23.86 -2.95
CA LEU A 50 2.06 -22.52 -2.57
C LEU A 50 2.73 -21.80 -3.74
N ILE A 51 3.60 -22.47 -4.50
CA ILE A 51 4.24 -21.88 -5.68
C ILE A 51 3.19 -21.47 -6.71
N ILE A 52 2.21 -22.33 -6.97
CA ILE A 52 1.13 -22.04 -7.90
C ILE A 52 0.30 -20.85 -7.40
N LEU A 53 -0.03 -20.79 -6.10
CA LEU A 53 -0.74 -19.68 -5.49
C LEU A 53 0.03 -18.36 -5.71
N ILE A 54 1.33 -18.33 -5.46
CA ILE A 54 2.17 -17.14 -5.67
C ILE A 54 2.16 -16.71 -7.14
N MET A 55 2.24 -17.66 -8.09
CA MET A 55 2.16 -17.34 -9.52
C MET A 55 0.82 -16.70 -9.88
N VAL A 56 -0.29 -17.27 -9.42
CA VAL A 56 -1.64 -16.75 -9.68
C VAL A 56 -1.83 -15.38 -9.04
N VAL A 57 -1.36 -15.18 -7.81
CA VAL A 57 -1.35 -13.88 -7.11
C VAL A 57 -0.60 -12.81 -7.92
N ASN A 58 0.52 -13.15 -8.54
CA ASN A 58 1.25 -12.19 -9.39
C ASN A 58 0.49 -11.85 -10.67
N VAL A 59 -0.20 -12.82 -11.29
CA VAL A 59 -1.07 -12.57 -12.45
C VAL A 59 -2.23 -11.66 -12.06
N THR A 60 -2.91 -11.94 -10.95
CA THR A 60 -4.00 -11.10 -10.46
C THR A 60 -3.53 -9.71 -10.03
N ALA A 61 -2.28 -9.58 -9.55
CA ALA A 61 -1.67 -8.27 -9.27
C ALA A 61 -1.48 -7.46 -10.56
N ALA A 62 -1.04 -8.08 -11.65
CA ALA A 62 -0.95 -7.39 -12.95
C ALA A 62 -2.33 -6.92 -13.43
N VAL A 63 -3.37 -7.75 -13.28
CA VAL A 63 -4.76 -7.37 -13.59
C VAL A 63 -5.22 -6.21 -12.70
N GLY A 64 -4.96 -6.27 -11.39
CA GLY A 64 -5.28 -5.21 -10.45
C GLY A 64 -4.63 -3.88 -10.79
N ALA A 65 -3.34 -3.89 -11.16
CA ALA A 65 -2.62 -2.70 -11.60
C ALA A 65 -3.24 -2.09 -12.87
N PHE A 66 -3.59 -2.93 -13.84
CA PHE A 66 -4.21 -2.50 -15.10
C PHE A 66 -5.61 -1.90 -14.89
N VAL A 67 -6.48 -2.61 -14.16
CA VAL A 67 -7.86 -2.17 -13.88
C VAL A 67 -7.86 -0.87 -13.09
N CYS A 68 -7.07 -0.79 -12.01
CA CYS A 68 -7.01 0.40 -11.17
C CYS A 68 -6.25 1.56 -11.86
N GLY A 69 -5.35 1.28 -12.80
CA GLY A 69 -4.80 2.28 -13.69
C GLY A 69 -5.88 3.01 -14.49
N HIS A 70 -6.79 2.27 -15.11
CA HIS A 70 -7.95 2.85 -15.82
C HIS A 70 -8.96 3.54 -14.88
N LEU A 71 -9.18 2.96 -13.70
CA LEU A 71 -10.12 3.51 -12.73
C LEU A 71 -9.64 4.85 -12.19
N GLN A 72 -8.34 5.00 -11.91
CA GLN A 72 -7.77 6.26 -11.44
C GLN A 72 -7.84 7.39 -12.47
N ASP A 73 -7.85 7.06 -13.76
CA ASP A 73 -8.01 8.07 -14.83
C ASP A 73 -9.43 8.66 -14.86
N ARG A 74 -10.43 7.88 -14.40
CA ARG A 74 -11.83 8.30 -14.34
C ARG A 74 -12.23 8.97 -13.03
N MET A 75 -11.80 8.40 -11.89
CA MET A 75 -12.25 8.80 -10.56
C MET A 75 -11.21 9.61 -9.78
N GLY A 76 -9.96 9.67 -10.27
CA GLY A 76 -8.82 10.20 -9.53
C GLY A 76 -8.08 9.12 -8.73
N SER A 77 -6.85 9.43 -8.34
CA SER A 77 -5.97 8.45 -7.69
C SER A 77 -6.30 8.25 -6.20
N VAL A 78 -6.71 9.31 -5.49
CA VAL A 78 -7.05 9.20 -4.07
C VAL A 78 -8.28 8.31 -3.83
N PRO A 79 -9.43 8.49 -4.53
CA PRO A 79 -10.58 7.58 -4.41
C PRO A 79 -10.24 6.15 -4.82
N THR A 80 -9.47 5.97 -5.88
CA THR A 80 -9.06 4.63 -6.34
C THR A 80 -8.20 3.94 -5.29
N LEU A 81 -7.27 4.64 -4.64
CA LEU A 81 -6.48 4.09 -3.54
C LEU A 81 -7.36 3.73 -2.34
N ALA A 82 -8.37 4.56 -2.02
CA ALA A 82 -9.33 4.24 -0.96
C ALA A 82 -10.07 2.92 -1.23
N ILE A 83 -10.58 2.73 -2.45
CA ILE A 83 -11.19 1.46 -2.87
C ILE A 83 -10.21 0.29 -2.71
N THR A 84 -8.96 0.48 -3.11
CA THR A 84 -7.91 -0.54 -2.99
C THR A 84 -7.65 -0.92 -1.52
N LEU A 85 -7.62 0.06 -0.60
CA LEU A 85 -7.46 -0.22 0.82
C LEU A 85 -8.67 -0.96 1.41
N VAL A 86 -9.87 -0.68 0.92
CA VAL A 86 -11.08 -1.46 1.29
C VAL A 86 -10.96 -2.90 0.79
N ILE A 87 -10.47 -3.12 -0.44
CA ILE A 87 -10.23 -4.47 -0.96
C ILE A 87 -9.18 -5.19 -0.10
N TRP A 88 -8.13 -4.50 0.36
CA TRP A 88 -7.14 -5.06 1.30
C TRP A 88 -7.78 -5.51 2.62
N ILE A 89 -8.66 -4.69 3.21
CA ILE A 89 -9.39 -5.04 4.44
C ILE A 89 -10.23 -6.30 4.22
N ILE A 90 -10.98 -6.37 3.13
CA ILE A 90 -11.81 -7.53 2.79
C ILE A 90 -10.94 -8.78 2.54
N ALA A 91 -9.82 -8.63 1.83
CA ALA A 91 -8.90 -9.73 1.54
C ALA A 91 -8.28 -10.32 2.81
N VAL A 92 -7.86 -9.47 3.76
CA VAL A 92 -7.32 -9.91 5.06
C VAL A 92 -8.41 -10.59 5.89
N LEU A 93 -9.64 -10.07 5.90
CA LEU A 93 -10.76 -10.72 6.57
C LEU A 93 -11.08 -12.07 5.92
N ALA A 94 -11.09 -12.17 4.59
CA ALA A 94 -11.29 -13.44 3.89
C ALA A 94 -10.21 -14.45 4.25
N ALA A 95 -8.94 -14.04 4.31
CA ALA A 95 -7.84 -14.91 4.74
C ALA A 95 -7.99 -15.34 6.21
N LEU A 96 -8.42 -14.45 7.10
CA LEU A 96 -8.63 -14.75 8.53
C LEU A 96 -9.70 -15.81 8.76
N PHE A 97 -10.77 -15.80 7.96
CA PHE A 97 -11.89 -16.75 8.05
C PHE A 97 -11.71 -17.95 7.14
N ALA A 98 -10.62 -18.03 6.37
CA ALA A 98 -10.33 -19.17 5.53
C ALA A 98 -10.19 -20.44 6.37
N THR A 99 -10.92 -21.48 5.99
CA THR A 99 -10.90 -22.81 6.63
C THR A 99 -10.57 -23.92 5.64
N MET A 100 -10.77 -23.65 4.36
CA MET A 100 -10.52 -24.59 3.27
C MET A 100 -9.54 -24.01 2.26
N SER A 101 -8.93 -24.89 1.45
CA SER A 101 -8.02 -24.46 0.37
C SER A 101 -8.66 -23.46 -0.58
N LEU A 102 -9.96 -23.65 -0.90
CA LEU A 102 -10.68 -22.75 -1.80
C LEU A 102 -10.76 -21.32 -1.25
N ASP A 103 -11.02 -21.18 0.06
CA ASP A 103 -11.08 -19.87 0.72
C ASP A 103 -9.75 -19.13 0.58
N MET A 104 -8.64 -19.87 0.75
CA MET A 104 -7.29 -19.32 0.62
C MET A 104 -6.97 -18.92 -0.82
N TRP A 105 -7.44 -19.67 -1.81
CA TRP A 105 -7.33 -19.27 -3.21
C TRP A 105 -8.07 -17.96 -3.50
N ILE A 106 -9.29 -17.80 -2.97
CA ILE A 106 -10.08 -16.57 -3.14
C ILE A 106 -9.36 -15.40 -2.44
N ALA A 107 -8.96 -15.56 -1.17
CA ALA A 107 -8.25 -14.54 -0.42
C ALA A 107 -6.93 -14.13 -1.10
N GLY A 108 -6.15 -15.10 -1.57
CA GLY A 108 -4.90 -14.86 -2.29
C GLY A 108 -5.10 -14.04 -3.57
N ASN A 109 -6.14 -14.36 -4.36
CA ASN A 109 -6.46 -13.58 -5.56
C ASN A 109 -6.89 -12.15 -5.23
N MET A 110 -7.65 -11.94 -4.16
CA MET A 110 -8.00 -10.59 -3.68
C MET A 110 -6.77 -9.82 -3.21
N ILE A 111 -5.85 -10.48 -2.47
CA ILE A 111 -4.56 -9.92 -2.06
C ILE A 111 -3.75 -9.50 -3.30
N GLY A 112 -3.65 -10.36 -4.31
CA GLY A 112 -2.97 -10.05 -5.56
C GLY A 112 -3.53 -8.81 -6.23
N LEU A 113 -4.84 -8.77 -6.45
CA LEU A 113 -5.53 -7.65 -7.09
C LEU A 113 -5.29 -6.34 -6.33
N ALA A 114 -5.45 -6.35 -5.00
CA ALA A 114 -5.22 -5.18 -4.16
C ALA A 114 -3.74 -4.76 -4.15
N MET A 115 -2.80 -5.72 -4.17
CA MET A 115 -1.36 -5.46 -4.20
C MET A 115 -0.95 -4.72 -5.48
N GLY A 116 -1.33 -5.22 -6.64
CA GLY A 116 -1.02 -4.58 -7.91
C GLY A 116 -1.66 -3.19 -8.03
N ALA A 117 -2.92 -3.07 -7.62
CA ALA A 117 -3.66 -1.81 -7.60
C ALA A 117 -2.98 -0.76 -6.71
N SER A 118 -2.66 -1.09 -5.46
CA SER A 118 -2.04 -0.14 -4.51
C SER A 118 -0.66 0.32 -4.96
N GLN A 119 0.14 -0.56 -5.57
CA GLN A 119 1.45 -0.21 -6.11
C GLN A 119 1.35 0.73 -7.32
N ALA A 120 0.43 0.46 -8.26
CA ALA A 120 0.23 1.29 -9.44
C ALA A 120 -0.28 2.69 -9.05
N VAL A 121 -1.34 2.76 -8.26
CA VAL A 121 -1.96 4.02 -7.83
C VAL A 121 -1.04 4.82 -6.90
N GLY A 122 -0.34 4.15 -5.98
CA GLY A 122 0.60 4.80 -5.07
C GLY A 122 1.75 5.49 -5.82
N ARG A 123 2.33 4.83 -6.82
CA ARG A 123 3.37 5.42 -7.67
C ARG A 123 2.86 6.60 -8.48
N ALA A 124 1.66 6.47 -9.05
CA ALA A 124 1.03 7.55 -9.82
C ALA A 124 0.75 8.79 -8.95
N LEU A 125 0.32 8.61 -7.68
CA LEU A 125 0.11 9.72 -6.75
C LEU A 125 1.39 10.47 -6.44
N VAL A 126 2.49 9.77 -6.14
CA VAL A 126 3.80 10.42 -5.92
C VAL A 126 4.22 11.21 -7.15
N SER A 127 4.11 10.61 -8.33
CA SER A 127 4.44 11.30 -9.59
C SER A 127 3.60 12.56 -9.80
N LYS A 128 2.29 12.51 -9.51
CA LYS A 128 1.37 13.66 -9.63
C LYS A 128 1.66 14.79 -8.64
N PHE A 129 2.22 14.46 -7.46
CA PHE A 129 2.55 15.42 -6.41
C PHE A 129 3.98 15.93 -6.48
N SER A 130 4.77 15.43 -7.42
CA SER A 130 6.17 15.80 -7.62
C SER A 130 6.31 16.78 -8.78
N PRO A 131 7.06 17.89 -8.61
CA PRO A 131 7.50 18.70 -9.74
C PRO A 131 8.32 17.85 -10.73
N SER A 132 8.20 18.12 -12.03
CA SER A 132 8.88 17.36 -13.09
C SER A 132 10.40 17.29 -12.89
N GLU A 133 11.01 18.40 -12.47
CA GLU A 133 12.45 18.58 -12.29
C GLU A 133 12.98 17.77 -11.09
N ARG A 134 12.12 17.46 -10.11
CA ARG A 134 12.48 16.75 -8.87
C ARG A 134 11.79 15.39 -8.72
N ALA A 135 11.17 14.88 -9.77
CA ALA A 135 10.42 13.62 -9.74
C ALA A 135 11.27 12.44 -9.24
N GLY A 136 12.56 12.40 -9.58
CA GLY A 136 13.49 11.37 -9.11
C GLY A 136 13.69 11.36 -7.59
N GLU A 137 13.76 12.54 -6.95
CA GLU A 137 13.91 12.65 -5.50
C GLU A 137 12.68 12.10 -4.77
N PHE A 138 11.48 12.47 -5.23
CA PHE A 138 10.23 12.06 -4.59
C PHE A 138 9.92 10.58 -4.85
N LEU A 139 10.26 10.04 -6.02
CA LEU A 139 10.20 8.60 -6.28
C LEU A 139 11.24 7.84 -5.42
N GLY A 140 12.40 8.43 -5.16
CA GLY A 140 13.38 7.91 -4.22
C GLY A 140 12.83 7.84 -2.79
N LEU A 141 12.14 8.89 -2.33
CA LEU A 141 11.44 8.90 -1.02
C LEU A 141 10.34 7.84 -0.97
N TRP A 142 9.54 7.69 -2.03
CA TRP A 142 8.56 6.61 -2.15
C TRP A 142 9.21 5.24 -2.00
N GLY A 143 10.34 5.00 -2.68
CA GLY A 143 11.12 3.77 -2.57
C GLY A 143 11.66 3.53 -1.15
N LEU A 144 12.16 4.59 -0.49
CA LEU A 144 12.64 4.52 0.89
C LEU A 144 11.51 4.16 1.86
N VAL A 145 10.36 4.80 1.76
CA VAL A 145 9.18 4.51 2.59
C VAL A 145 8.73 3.06 2.40
N ASN A 146 8.69 2.56 1.16
CA ASN A 146 8.37 1.15 0.89
C ASN A 146 9.36 0.19 1.56
N ARG A 147 10.66 0.48 1.54
CA ARG A 147 11.69 -0.35 2.19
C ARG A 147 11.57 -0.33 3.71
N LEU A 148 11.34 0.84 4.30
CA LEU A 148 11.10 0.95 5.74
C LEU A 148 9.84 0.18 6.16
N SER A 149 8.78 0.29 5.40
CA SER A 149 7.53 -0.44 5.62
C SER A 149 7.71 -1.96 5.55
N ALA A 150 8.58 -2.44 4.64
CA ALA A 150 8.91 -3.86 4.52
C ALA A 150 9.63 -4.43 5.76
N ILE A 151 10.22 -3.56 6.58
CA ILE A 151 10.83 -3.94 7.87
C ILE A 151 9.81 -3.78 9.00
N LEU A 152 9.15 -2.61 9.07
CA LEU A 152 8.25 -2.28 10.17
C LEU A 152 7.01 -3.16 10.23
N GLY A 153 6.48 -3.54 9.07
CA GLY A 153 5.30 -4.41 8.98
C GLY A 153 5.54 -5.78 9.64
N PRO A 154 6.42 -6.63 9.10
CA PRO A 154 6.73 -7.95 9.68
C PRO A 154 7.24 -7.87 11.11
N LEU A 155 8.01 -6.83 11.46
CA LEU A 155 8.49 -6.63 12.84
C LEU A 155 7.34 -6.41 13.82
N SER A 156 6.37 -5.55 13.47
CA SER A 156 5.18 -5.31 14.30
C SER A 156 4.33 -6.58 14.48
N TYR A 157 4.18 -7.36 13.41
CA TYR A 157 3.51 -8.65 13.50
C TYR A 157 4.26 -9.61 14.42
N GLY A 158 5.59 -9.77 14.26
CA GLY A 158 6.40 -10.64 15.10
C GLY A 158 6.28 -10.27 16.59
N LEU A 159 6.30 -8.96 16.89
CA LEU A 159 6.11 -8.46 18.25
C LEU A 159 4.71 -8.81 18.79
N ILE A 160 3.65 -8.59 18.01
CA ILE A 160 2.28 -8.91 18.43
C ILE A 160 2.09 -10.41 18.58
N ASN A 161 2.66 -11.21 17.68
CA ASN A 161 2.63 -12.67 17.78
C ASN A 161 3.32 -13.17 19.04
N TYR A 162 4.46 -12.59 19.41
CA TYR A 162 5.16 -12.88 20.65
C TYR A 162 4.31 -12.52 21.89
N LEU A 163 3.73 -11.33 21.91
CA LEU A 163 2.89 -10.85 23.01
C LEU A 163 1.57 -11.62 23.14
N SER A 164 1.05 -12.18 22.05
CA SER A 164 -0.18 -12.99 22.03
C SER A 164 0.04 -14.47 22.20
N ASN A 165 1.22 -14.89 22.68
CA ASN A 165 1.60 -16.29 22.88
C ASN A 165 1.45 -17.17 21.61
N GLY A 166 1.84 -16.63 20.46
CA GLY A 166 1.80 -17.36 19.19
C GLY A 166 0.44 -17.39 18.50
N ASN A 167 -0.50 -16.53 18.88
CA ASN A 167 -1.82 -16.50 18.24
C ASN A 167 -1.77 -15.75 16.89
N HIS A 168 -1.61 -16.51 15.79
CA HIS A 168 -1.54 -15.98 14.44
C HIS A 168 -2.79 -15.19 14.03
N ARG A 169 -3.99 -15.54 14.53
CA ARG A 169 -5.22 -14.80 14.24
C ARG A 169 -5.20 -13.38 14.84
N THR A 170 -4.73 -13.24 16.07
CA THR A 170 -4.59 -11.93 16.72
C THR A 170 -3.58 -11.06 15.98
N SER A 171 -2.47 -11.65 15.54
CA SER A 171 -1.44 -10.95 14.79
C SER A 171 -1.92 -10.55 13.40
N LEU A 172 -2.72 -11.38 12.74
CA LEU A 172 -3.34 -11.05 11.46
C LEU A 172 -4.38 -9.93 11.61
N LEU A 173 -5.19 -9.95 12.68
CA LEU A 173 -6.11 -8.85 13.00
C LEU A 173 -5.40 -7.51 13.18
N SER A 174 -4.18 -7.50 13.74
CA SER A 174 -3.41 -6.27 13.88
C SER A 174 -3.02 -5.64 12.54
N THR A 175 -2.91 -6.45 11.48
CA THR A 175 -2.61 -5.92 10.14
C THR A 175 -3.77 -5.10 9.57
N LEU A 176 -5.02 -5.38 9.98
CA LEU A 176 -6.17 -4.57 9.60
C LEU A 176 -6.04 -3.13 10.09
N ALA A 177 -5.42 -2.91 11.25
CA ALA A 177 -5.20 -1.57 11.78
C ALA A 177 -4.38 -0.70 10.81
N PHE A 178 -3.39 -1.27 10.13
CA PHE A 178 -2.60 -0.53 9.14
C PHE A 178 -3.45 -0.04 7.95
N PHE A 179 -4.36 -0.88 7.46
CA PHE A 179 -5.24 -0.50 6.34
C PHE A 179 -6.32 0.48 6.78
N ILE A 180 -6.92 0.29 7.96
CA ILE A 180 -7.93 1.21 8.51
C ILE A 180 -7.32 2.58 8.79
N VAL A 181 -6.16 2.63 9.47
CA VAL A 181 -5.45 3.90 9.75
C VAL A 181 -4.98 4.54 8.45
N GLY A 182 -4.47 3.75 7.50
CA GLY A 182 -4.12 4.21 6.16
C GLY A 182 -5.31 4.85 5.45
N LEU A 183 -6.48 4.22 5.48
CA LEU A 183 -7.71 4.75 4.88
C LEU A 183 -8.17 6.04 5.56
N LEU A 184 -8.11 6.12 6.89
CA LEU A 184 -8.45 7.33 7.64
C LEU A 184 -7.48 8.48 7.34
N LEU A 185 -6.19 8.22 7.23
CA LEU A 185 -5.20 9.23 6.89
C LEU A 185 -5.29 9.68 5.44
N LEU A 186 -5.70 8.79 4.54
CA LEU A 186 -5.90 9.13 3.13
C LEU A 186 -6.96 10.23 2.95
N SER A 187 -7.93 10.34 3.84
CA SER A 187 -8.93 11.42 3.82
C SER A 187 -8.34 12.83 3.99
N LYS A 188 -7.12 12.95 4.53
CA LYS A 188 -6.39 14.22 4.67
C LYS A 188 -5.65 14.63 3.40
N VAL A 189 -5.49 13.71 2.45
CA VAL A 189 -4.80 13.94 1.17
C VAL A 189 -5.78 14.50 0.15
N ASN A 190 -5.45 15.68 -0.39
CA ASN A 190 -6.25 16.30 -1.45
C ASN A 190 -5.47 16.28 -2.78
N GLU A 191 -5.97 15.50 -3.75
CA GLU A 191 -5.29 15.29 -5.03
C GLU A 191 -5.16 16.59 -5.83
N SER A 192 -6.23 17.41 -5.88
CA SER A 192 -6.23 18.66 -6.63
C SER A 192 -5.25 19.67 -6.06
N ARG A 193 -5.20 19.80 -4.74
CA ARG A 193 -4.27 20.70 -4.04
C ARG A 193 -2.82 20.25 -4.21
N GLY A 194 -2.54 18.95 -4.08
CA GLY A 194 -1.20 18.39 -4.25
C GLY A 194 -0.67 18.59 -5.66
N LYS A 195 -1.52 18.35 -6.67
CA LYS A 195 -1.19 18.58 -8.08
C LYS A 195 -0.93 20.07 -8.37
N ALA A 196 -1.75 20.98 -7.85
CA ALA A 196 -1.56 22.42 -8.03
C ALA A 196 -0.24 22.89 -7.40
N ALA A 197 0.13 22.36 -6.22
CA ALA A 197 1.40 22.66 -5.57
C ALA A 197 2.61 22.20 -6.39
N ALA A 198 2.54 21.04 -7.02
CA ALA A 198 3.59 20.51 -7.89
C ALA A 198 3.80 21.40 -9.13
N ILE A 199 2.72 21.79 -9.82
CA ILE A 199 2.76 22.64 -11.02
C ILE A 199 3.32 24.03 -10.68
N SER A 200 2.84 24.66 -9.59
CA SER A 200 3.31 26.00 -9.19
C SER A 200 4.78 26.01 -8.74
N SER A 201 5.33 24.86 -8.34
CA SER A 201 6.74 24.74 -8.00
C SER A 201 7.63 24.59 -9.23
N GLY A 202 7.18 23.89 -10.27
CA GLY A 202 7.88 23.79 -11.55
C GLY A 202 8.00 25.15 -12.23
N ALA A 203 6.88 25.88 -12.37
CA ALA A 203 6.87 27.20 -13.00
C ALA A 203 7.83 28.23 -12.37
N LEU A 204 8.01 28.18 -11.02
CA LEU A 204 8.95 29.09 -10.33
C LEU A 204 10.42 28.70 -10.54
N MET A 205 10.72 27.48 -10.91
CA MET A 205 12.08 27.04 -11.22
C MET A 205 12.45 27.39 -12.66
N ASP A 206 11.51 27.34 -13.60
CA ASP A 206 11.70 27.75 -14.99
C ASP A 206 11.95 29.28 -15.10
N ASP A 207 11.32 30.11 -14.25
CA ASP A 207 11.53 31.55 -14.22
C ASP A 207 12.84 31.99 -13.54
N ALA A 208 13.52 31.07 -12.84
CA ALA A 208 14.74 31.35 -12.07
C ALA A 208 16.05 30.86 -12.75
N GLY A 209 15.95 30.19 -13.90
CA GLY A 209 17.07 29.66 -14.69
C GLY A 209 17.25 30.38 -15.99
#